data_127f190088189cc55f0684497276227b
#
_entry.id   127f190088189cc55f0684497276227b
#
_cell.length_a   1.000
_cell.length_b   1.000
_cell.length_c   1.000
_cell.angle_alpha   90.00
_cell.angle_beta   90.00
_cell.angle_gamma   90.00
#
_symmetry.space_group_name_H-M   'P 1'
#
loop_
_entity.id
_entity.type
_entity.pdbx_description
1 polymer ?
#
loop_
_entity_poly.entity_id
_entity_poly.type
_entity_poly.pdbx_seq_one_letter_code
_entity_poly.pdbx_strand_id
1 'polypeptide(L)'
;MKNINIAVIAGDGIGPEVVAQGIRVLDKVAAKHGVTFVKTEYDLGAGYWHRTGEVLPDSVLAQIAKADVILLGAVGDPTVPSGVLERGLLLKLRFAFDHYINLRPAVLRAGVIGPLATKAPIDFIVVREGTEGPYVGAGGVLAEGTDAEIATEESLNTRRGAERVIRDAFARAAKRDRKKLTLVHKNNVLTRAGSLWTRTFNEVAKEFPGVSTDYLHVDAASMFFVTNPERFDVVVTDNLFGDILTDIAAAICGGIGLAASGNINPTGAYPSMFEPVHGSAPDIAGKNLADPTATVMSVAMMMDHLGYADAAREIEAAVNADLLARGDKKRSTTEIGDALLAQL
;
A
#
# COMPACT_ATOMS: atom_id res chain seq x y z
N MET A 1 -20.59 -0.09 22.29
CA MET A 1 -19.89 -0.15 21.00
C MET A 1 -18.80 0.90 20.98
N LYS A 2 -17.62 0.59 20.46
CA LYS A 2 -16.55 1.58 20.29
C LYS A 2 -16.80 2.34 18.99
N ASN A 3 -16.81 3.66 19.05
CA ASN A 3 -16.90 4.51 17.85
C ASN A 3 -15.48 4.74 17.31
N ILE A 4 -15.30 4.59 16.01
CA ILE A 4 -14.07 4.86 15.28
C ILE A 4 -14.39 5.86 14.17
N ASN A 5 -13.68 6.99 14.15
CA ASN A 5 -13.84 8.00 13.11
C ASN A 5 -12.99 7.63 11.90
N ILE A 6 -13.61 7.45 10.76
CA ILE A 6 -12.92 7.15 9.51
C ILE A 6 -13.08 8.30 8.52
N ALA A 7 -11.96 8.78 8.00
CA ALA A 7 -11.93 9.66 6.84
C ALA A 7 -11.99 8.82 5.56
N VAL A 8 -12.99 9.04 4.73
CA VAL A 8 -13.17 8.33 3.45
C VAL A 8 -12.88 9.29 2.32
N ILE A 9 -11.93 8.93 1.48
CA ILE A 9 -11.54 9.68 0.28
C ILE A 9 -11.71 8.72 -0.90
N ALA A 10 -12.83 8.77 -1.58
CA ALA A 10 -13.09 7.86 -2.70
C ALA A 10 -12.17 8.14 -3.89
N GLY A 11 -11.84 9.42 -4.13
CA GLY A 11 -10.92 9.86 -5.18
C GLY A 11 -11.52 9.78 -6.58
N ASP A 12 -10.71 9.32 -7.54
CA ASP A 12 -10.98 9.42 -8.97
C ASP A 12 -11.34 8.08 -9.62
N GLY A 13 -11.89 8.15 -10.82
CA GLY A 13 -12.09 7.00 -11.69
C GLY A 13 -12.94 5.89 -11.08
N ILE A 14 -12.35 4.70 -10.91
CA ILE A 14 -13.00 3.55 -10.26
C ILE A 14 -13.06 3.66 -8.73
N GLY A 15 -12.36 4.62 -8.14
CA GLY A 15 -12.27 4.79 -6.69
C GLY A 15 -13.64 4.78 -5.97
N PRO A 16 -14.63 5.59 -6.40
CA PRO A 16 -15.97 5.58 -5.80
C PRO A 16 -16.66 4.21 -5.83
N GLU A 17 -16.52 3.45 -6.94
CA GLU A 17 -17.15 2.14 -7.11
C GLU A 17 -16.55 1.11 -6.13
N VAL A 18 -15.23 1.04 -6.05
CA VAL A 18 -14.55 0.06 -5.21
C VAL A 18 -14.62 0.41 -3.71
N VAL A 19 -14.57 1.71 -3.37
CA VAL A 19 -14.73 2.18 -1.98
C VAL A 19 -16.13 1.89 -1.47
N ALA A 20 -17.17 2.07 -2.30
CA ALA A 20 -18.53 1.72 -1.92
C ALA A 20 -18.65 0.26 -1.49
N GLN A 21 -17.99 -0.69 -2.20
CA GLN A 21 -17.99 -2.09 -1.80
C GLN A 21 -17.17 -2.33 -0.53
N GLY A 22 -16.00 -1.68 -0.40
CA GLY A 22 -15.19 -1.74 0.83
C GLY A 22 -15.96 -1.27 2.06
N ILE A 23 -16.71 -0.19 1.97
CA ILE A 23 -17.55 0.33 3.06
C ILE A 23 -18.68 -0.64 3.41
N ARG A 24 -19.35 -1.25 2.42
CA ARG A 24 -20.38 -2.29 2.68
C ARG A 24 -19.83 -3.47 3.48
N VAL A 25 -18.65 -3.94 3.11
CA VAL A 25 -17.95 -5.03 3.83
C VAL A 25 -17.56 -4.56 5.24
N LEU A 26 -16.99 -3.36 5.37
CA LEU A 26 -16.63 -2.77 6.66
C LEU A 26 -17.84 -2.72 7.60
N ASP A 27 -18.97 -2.20 7.15
CA ASP A 27 -20.19 -2.06 7.96
C ASP A 27 -20.71 -3.43 8.42
N LYS A 28 -20.71 -4.41 7.53
CA LYS A 28 -21.16 -5.78 7.84
C LYS A 28 -20.33 -6.40 8.94
N VAL A 29 -19.01 -6.35 8.80
CA VAL A 29 -18.08 -6.97 9.76
C VAL A 29 -18.02 -6.18 11.07
N ALA A 30 -17.99 -4.85 11.01
CA ALA A 30 -17.96 -3.99 12.20
C ALA A 30 -19.16 -4.26 13.12
N ALA A 31 -20.36 -4.44 12.56
CA ALA A 31 -21.56 -4.75 13.32
C ALA A 31 -21.44 -6.06 14.11
N LYS A 32 -20.81 -7.09 13.53
CA LYS A 32 -20.55 -8.38 14.20
C LYS A 32 -19.57 -8.25 15.37
N HIS A 33 -18.58 -7.38 15.23
CA HIS A 33 -17.51 -7.18 16.22
C HIS A 33 -17.78 -6.03 17.21
N GLY A 34 -19.03 -5.49 17.22
CA GLY A 34 -19.45 -4.47 18.19
C GLY A 34 -18.78 -3.12 18.00
N VAL A 35 -18.39 -2.78 16.77
CA VAL A 35 -17.73 -1.53 16.37
C VAL A 35 -18.68 -0.72 15.50
N THR A 36 -18.62 0.61 15.64
CA THR A 36 -19.34 1.54 14.78
C THR A 36 -18.31 2.49 14.14
N PHE A 37 -18.34 2.59 12.80
CA PHE A 37 -17.53 3.56 12.07
C PHE A 37 -18.35 4.82 11.80
N VAL A 38 -17.85 5.96 12.31
CA VAL A 38 -18.37 7.29 11.99
C VAL A 38 -17.61 7.77 10.77
N LYS A 39 -18.28 7.75 9.62
CA LYS A 39 -17.68 8.07 8.33
C LYS A 39 -17.79 9.55 8.01
N THR A 40 -16.66 10.17 7.67
CA THR A 40 -16.62 11.52 7.09
C THR A 40 -16.05 11.41 5.69
N GLU A 41 -16.86 11.73 4.69
CA GLU A 41 -16.46 11.71 3.28
C GLU A 41 -15.81 13.03 2.89
N TYR A 42 -14.72 12.96 2.15
CA TYR A 42 -13.99 14.09 1.61
C TYR A 42 -13.97 13.99 0.08
N ASP A 43 -14.59 14.94 -0.58
CA ASP A 43 -14.62 15.06 -2.04
C ASP A 43 -13.28 15.65 -2.53
N LEU A 44 -12.24 14.83 -2.57
CA LEU A 44 -10.88 15.16 -3.01
C LEU A 44 -10.52 14.34 -4.25
N GLY A 45 -9.74 14.93 -5.14
CA GLY A 45 -9.32 14.34 -6.40
C GLY A 45 -9.41 15.34 -7.55
N ALA A 46 -9.44 14.85 -8.79
CA ALA A 46 -9.49 15.66 -10.01
C ALA A 46 -10.72 16.57 -10.06
N GLY A 47 -11.90 16.06 -9.68
CA GLY A 47 -13.12 16.84 -9.64
C GLY A 47 -13.01 18.05 -8.71
N TYR A 48 -12.41 17.89 -7.54
CA TYR A 48 -12.14 18.99 -6.61
C TYR A 48 -11.14 19.99 -7.20
N TRP A 49 -10.03 19.48 -7.77
CA TRP A 49 -9.00 20.32 -8.39
C TRP A 49 -9.56 21.16 -9.53
N HIS A 50 -10.39 20.59 -10.42
CA HIS A 50 -11.01 21.33 -11.52
C HIS A 50 -11.93 22.47 -11.05
N ARG A 51 -12.60 22.28 -9.90
CA ARG A 51 -13.50 23.30 -9.35
C ARG A 51 -12.80 24.41 -8.60
N THR A 52 -11.68 24.11 -7.95
CA THR A 52 -11.05 25.00 -6.97
C THR A 52 -9.63 25.44 -7.32
N GLY A 53 -8.92 24.66 -8.15
CA GLY A 53 -7.47 24.81 -8.40
C GLY A 53 -6.61 24.25 -7.25
N GLU A 54 -7.20 23.71 -6.20
CA GLU A 54 -6.49 23.12 -5.06
C GLU A 54 -6.65 21.60 -5.07
N VAL A 55 -5.67 20.86 -4.55
CA VAL A 55 -5.74 19.39 -4.43
C VAL A 55 -6.19 18.99 -3.04
N LEU A 56 -5.53 19.51 -2.00
CA LEU A 56 -5.83 19.25 -0.59
C LEU A 56 -5.58 20.52 0.23
N PRO A 57 -6.61 21.28 0.59
CA PRO A 57 -6.46 22.43 1.47
C PRO A 57 -5.94 22.04 2.87
N ASP A 58 -5.14 22.91 3.48
CA ASP A 58 -4.61 22.68 4.83
C ASP A 58 -5.71 22.57 5.89
N SER A 59 -6.82 23.28 5.71
CA SER A 59 -7.99 23.17 6.58
C SER A 59 -8.64 21.78 6.53
N VAL A 60 -8.69 21.16 5.34
CA VAL A 60 -9.20 19.79 5.15
C VAL A 60 -8.21 18.78 5.70
N LEU A 61 -6.90 18.97 5.45
CA LEU A 61 -5.83 18.14 6.03
C LEU A 61 -5.93 18.10 7.57
N ALA A 62 -6.15 19.28 8.20
CA ALA A 62 -6.32 19.39 9.65
C ALA A 62 -7.62 18.72 10.17
N GLN A 63 -8.64 18.56 9.34
CA GLN A 63 -9.84 17.78 9.67
C GLN A 63 -9.57 16.29 9.59
N ILE A 64 -8.93 15.83 8.51
CA ILE A 64 -8.54 14.42 8.32
C ILE A 64 -7.62 13.94 9.44
N ALA A 65 -6.73 14.80 9.94
CA ALA A 65 -5.83 14.50 11.06
C ALA A 65 -6.57 14.11 12.37
N LYS A 66 -7.87 14.40 12.50
CA LYS A 66 -8.70 14.06 13.67
C LYS A 66 -9.36 12.69 13.56
N ALA A 67 -9.30 12.05 12.41
CA ALA A 67 -9.80 10.70 12.23
C ALA A 67 -8.90 9.68 12.94
N ASP A 68 -9.42 8.50 13.23
CA ASP A 68 -8.65 7.38 13.74
C ASP A 68 -7.93 6.64 12.60
N VAL A 69 -8.51 6.69 11.38
CA VAL A 69 -8.00 5.98 10.21
C VAL A 69 -8.53 6.61 8.92
N ILE A 70 -7.83 6.40 7.81
CA ILE A 70 -8.20 6.88 6.48
C ILE A 70 -8.40 5.67 5.55
N LEU A 71 -9.50 5.67 4.80
CA LEU A 71 -9.70 4.79 3.64
C LEU A 71 -9.63 5.65 2.38
N LEU A 72 -8.63 5.39 1.55
CA LEU A 72 -8.44 6.04 0.26
C LEU A 72 -8.80 5.06 -0.87
N GLY A 73 -9.49 5.55 -1.89
CA GLY A 73 -9.80 4.77 -3.09
C GLY A 73 -8.67 4.85 -4.11
N ALA A 74 -8.87 5.61 -5.17
CA ALA A 74 -7.87 5.77 -6.22
C ALA A 74 -7.66 7.26 -6.56
N VAL A 75 -6.45 7.61 -6.97
CA VAL A 75 -6.07 8.97 -7.32
C VAL A 75 -5.49 8.99 -8.73
N GLY A 76 -5.85 10.00 -9.50
CA GLY A 76 -5.31 10.25 -10.82
C GLY A 76 -6.38 10.41 -11.90
N ASP A 77 -6.19 11.40 -12.76
CA ASP A 77 -7.08 11.68 -13.90
C ASP A 77 -6.24 12.24 -15.05
N PRO A 78 -6.40 11.74 -16.29
CA PRO A 78 -5.61 12.20 -17.44
C PRO A 78 -5.85 13.65 -17.82
N THR A 79 -6.91 14.29 -17.32
CA THR A 79 -7.21 15.72 -17.55
C THR A 79 -6.46 16.65 -16.61
N VAL A 80 -5.78 16.10 -15.59
CA VAL A 80 -4.93 16.84 -14.65
C VAL A 80 -3.46 16.63 -15.02
N PRO A 81 -2.62 17.69 -14.98
CA PRO A 81 -1.19 17.52 -15.27
C PRO A 81 -0.54 16.43 -14.38
N SER A 82 0.36 15.66 -14.98
CA SER A 82 1.04 14.55 -14.30
C SER A 82 1.69 14.97 -13.00
N GLY A 83 1.52 14.19 -11.96
CA GLY A 83 2.10 14.39 -10.64
C GLY A 83 1.36 15.40 -9.75
N VAL A 84 0.38 16.17 -10.26
CA VAL A 84 -0.35 17.16 -9.46
C VAL A 84 -1.18 16.48 -8.37
N LEU A 85 -1.99 15.49 -8.73
CA LEU A 85 -2.84 14.78 -7.77
C LEU A 85 -2.02 13.87 -6.85
N GLU A 86 -1.07 13.14 -7.39
CA GLU A 86 -0.21 12.24 -6.62
C GLU A 86 0.58 13.00 -5.56
N ARG A 87 1.22 14.11 -5.94
CA ARG A 87 2.00 14.95 -5.01
C ARG A 87 1.10 15.73 -4.06
N GLY A 88 0.01 16.30 -4.57
CA GLY A 88 -0.88 17.19 -3.82
C GLY A 88 -1.85 16.47 -2.87
N LEU A 89 -2.18 15.20 -3.10
CA LEU A 89 -3.06 14.42 -2.26
C LEU A 89 -2.31 13.26 -1.57
N LEU A 90 -1.91 12.25 -2.33
CA LEU A 90 -1.34 11.02 -1.80
C LEU A 90 -0.05 11.25 -1.02
N LEU A 91 0.94 11.90 -1.64
CA LEU A 91 2.22 12.19 -0.99
C LEU A 91 2.06 13.23 0.11
N LYS A 92 1.19 14.25 -0.07
CA LYS A 92 0.90 15.24 0.98
C LYS A 92 0.36 14.57 2.24
N LEU A 93 -0.57 13.61 2.13
CA LEU A 93 -1.06 12.82 3.27
C LEU A 93 0.06 11.98 3.90
N ARG A 94 0.86 11.27 3.09
CA ARG A 94 1.96 10.43 3.59
C ARG A 94 2.99 11.24 4.39
N PHE A 95 3.39 12.40 3.89
CA PHE A 95 4.37 13.25 4.56
C PHE A 95 3.79 13.94 5.79
N ALA A 96 2.59 14.53 5.68
CA ALA A 96 1.95 15.26 6.77
C ALA A 96 1.63 14.35 7.97
N PHE A 97 1.29 13.08 7.73
CA PHE A 97 0.95 12.12 8.76
C PHE A 97 2.08 11.13 9.07
N ASP A 98 3.28 11.41 8.56
CA ASP A 98 4.49 10.58 8.77
C ASP A 98 4.21 9.08 8.57
N HIS A 99 3.64 8.72 7.44
CA HIS A 99 3.35 7.33 7.04
C HIS A 99 4.63 6.65 6.58
N TYR A 100 5.57 6.46 7.49
CA TYR A 100 6.89 5.94 7.15
C TYR A 100 6.94 4.43 6.86
N ILE A 101 5.86 3.71 7.12
CA ILE A 101 5.69 2.32 6.72
C ILE A 101 4.66 2.27 5.59
N ASN A 102 5.07 1.87 4.39
CA ASN A 102 4.16 1.41 3.37
C ASN A 102 4.20 -0.13 3.33
N LEU A 103 3.14 -0.75 3.85
CA LEU A 103 3.02 -2.20 3.98
C LEU A 103 2.26 -2.77 2.80
N ARG A 104 2.87 -3.72 2.08
CA ARG A 104 2.29 -4.35 0.90
C ARG A 104 2.41 -5.88 0.97
N PRO A 105 1.34 -6.60 1.31
CA PRO A 105 1.30 -8.07 1.25
C PRO A 105 1.30 -8.55 -0.21
N ALA A 106 2.01 -9.65 -0.47
CA ALA A 106 2.03 -10.37 -1.73
C ALA A 106 1.66 -11.83 -1.48
N VAL A 107 0.41 -12.16 -1.77
CA VAL A 107 -0.15 -13.49 -1.53
C VAL A 107 -0.86 -13.97 -2.79
N LEU A 108 -0.38 -15.07 -3.38
CA LEU A 108 -1.12 -15.76 -4.44
C LEU A 108 -2.22 -16.61 -3.79
N ARG A 109 -3.45 -16.12 -3.88
CA ARG A 109 -4.61 -16.73 -3.24
C ARG A 109 -5.14 -17.91 -4.03
N ALA A 110 -5.73 -18.90 -3.32
CA ALA A 110 -6.40 -20.02 -3.97
C ALA A 110 -7.49 -19.53 -4.93
N GLY A 111 -7.58 -20.16 -6.11
CA GLY A 111 -8.51 -19.75 -7.17
C GLY A 111 -7.96 -18.68 -8.11
N VAL A 112 -6.85 -18.03 -7.77
CA VAL A 112 -6.19 -17.03 -8.63
C VAL A 112 -5.15 -17.73 -9.50
N ILE A 113 -5.18 -17.46 -10.81
CA ILE A 113 -4.17 -17.92 -11.76
C ILE A 113 -3.09 -16.83 -11.83
N GLY A 114 -1.93 -17.12 -11.24
CA GLY A 114 -0.75 -16.26 -11.39
C GLY A 114 -0.05 -16.49 -12.72
N PRO A 115 0.79 -15.54 -13.17
CA PRO A 115 1.51 -15.64 -14.44
C PRO A 115 2.71 -16.60 -14.40
N LEU A 116 3.11 -17.05 -13.20
CA LEU A 116 4.28 -17.91 -13.03
C LEU A 116 3.91 -19.38 -13.21
N ALA A 117 4.83 -20.14 -13.78
CA ALA A 117 4.71 -21.60 -13.91
C ALA A 117 4.93 -22.35 -12.58
N THR A 118 5.46 -21.68 -11.55
CA THR A 118 5.69 -22.29 -10.24
C THR A 118 4.37 -22.64 -9.55
N LYS A 119 4.36 -23.78 -8.85
CA LYS A 119 3.27 -24.17 -7.95
C LYS A 119 3.60 -23.91 -6.47
N ALA A 120 4.76 -23.33 -6.20
CA ALA A 120 5.14 -22.99 -4.84
C ALA A 120 4.22 -21.88 -4.31
N PRO A 121 3.85 -21.91 -3.02
CA PRO A 121 3.04 -20.86 -2.43
C PRO A 121 3.79 -19.55 -2.42
N ILE A 122 3.11 -18.48 -2.81
CA ILE A 122 3.62 -17.10 -2.73
C ILE A 122 2.89 -16.44 -1.56
N ASP A 123 3.63 -16.16 -0.50
CA ASP A 123 3.16 -15.46 0.69
C ASP A 123 4.32 -14.74 1.35
N PHE A 124 4.48 -13.44 1.06
CA PHE A 124 5.46 -12.59 1.71
C PHE A 124 4.91 -11.17 1.84
N ILE A 125 5.57 -10.35 2.64
CA ILE A 125 5.21 -8.92 2.79
C ILE A 125 6.42 -8.05 2.45
N VAL A 126 6.16 -6.91 1.83
CA VAL A 126 7.14 -5.86 1.62
C VAL A 126 6.85 -4.71 2.56
N VAL A 127 7.84 -4.33 3.35
CA VAL A 127 7.86 -3.15 4.23
C VAL A 127 8.71 -2.10 3.53
N ARG A 128 8.03 -1.22 2.79
CA ARG A 128 8.63 -0.13 2.03
C ARG A 128 8.74 1.11 2.92
N GLU A 129 9.87 1.81 2.89
CA GLU A 129 9.97 3.15 3.46
C GLU A 129 9.01 4.09 2.71
N GLY A 130 8.26 4.94 3.41
CA GLY A 130 7.14 5.69 2.84
C GLY A 130 7.33 7.21 2.73
N THR A 131 8.42 7.78 3.29
CA THR A 131 8.57 9.24 3.48
C THR A 131 9.91 9.83 3.03
N GLU A 132 10.81 9.03 2.51
CA GLU A 132 12.15 9.43 2.07
C GLU A 132 12.41 9.04 0.60
N GLY A 133 13.66 8.97 0.21
CA GLY A 133 14.08 8.67 -1.15
C GLY A 133 13.86 9.85 -2.11
N PRO A 134 13.72 9.60 -3.42
CA PRO A 134 13.49 10.64 -4.40
C PRO A 134 12.09 11.27 -4.30
N TYR A 135 11.17 10.64 -3.58
CA TYR A 135 9.80 11.14 -3.37
C TYR A 135 9.74 12.45 -2.57
N VAL A 136 10.82 12.83 -1.86
CA VAL A 136 10.91 14.12 -1.17
C VAL A 136 10.93 15.31 -2.14
N GLY A 137 11.21 15.05 -3.44
CA GLY A 137 11.21 16.07 -4.48
C GLY A 137 12.40 17.06 -4.40
N ALA A 138 13.51 16.64 -3.77
CA ALA A 138 14.74 17.42 -3.78
C ALA A 138 15.44 17.24 -5.13
N GLY A 139 15.88 18.35 -5.72
CA GLY A 139 16.53 18.39 -7.04
C GLY A 139 16.22 19.66 -7.79
N GLY A 140 16.48 19.66 -9.08
CA GLY A 140 16.21 20.83 -9.92
C GLY A 140 16.61 20.65 -11.38
N VAL A 141 16.26 21.64 -12.18
CA VAL A 141 16.60 21.72 -13.60
C VAL A 141 17.40 22.97 -13.86
N LEU A 142 18.46 22.87 -14.67
CA LEU A 142 19.24 23.97 -15.19
C LEU A 142 19.17 23.99 -16.72
N ALA A 143 19.13 25.14 -17.32
CA ALA A 143 19.09 25.36 -18.77
C ALA A 143 17.96 24.59 -19.48
N GLU A 144 16.77 24.53 -18.84
CA GLU A 144 15.59 23.81 -19.32
C GLU A 144 15.24 24.16 -20.77
N GLY A 145 14.93 23.14 -21.58
CA GLY A 145 14.55 23.29 -22.98
C GLY A 145 15.73 23.56 -23.93
N THR A 146 16.98 23.44 -23.47
CA THR A 146 18.18 23.59 -24.32
C THR A 146 18.96 22.27 -24.41
N ASP A 147 19.91 22.16 -25.33
CA ASP A 147 20.83 21.04 -25.44
C ASP A 147 21.83 20.92 -24.27
N ALA A 148 21.93 21.94 -23.43
CA ALA A 148 22.71 21.96 -22.19
C ALA A 148 21.87 21.70 -20.93
N GLU A 149 20.64 21.22 -21.06
CA GLU A 149 19.75 20.95 -19.94
C GLU A 149 20.33 19.92 -18.99
N ILE A 150 20.25 20.20 -17.70
CA ILE A 150 20.66 19.31 -16.62
C ILE A 150 19.46 19.16 -15.68
N ALA A 151 19.02 17.92 -15.44
CA ALA A 151 18.03 17.56 -14.44
C ALA A 151 18.66 16.72 -13.32
N THR A 152 18.34 17.04 -12.08
CA THR A 152 18.79 16.29 -10.90
C THR A 152 17.63 15.88 -10.03
N GLU A 153 17.66 14.65 -9.50
CA GLU A 153 16.76 14.12 -8.51
C GLU A 153 17.60 13.54 -7.37
N GLU A 154 17.40 14.04 -6.15
CA GLU A 154 18.17 13.57 -4.99
C GLU A 154 17.39 12.52 -4.22
N SER A 155 18.07 11.43 -3.85
CA SER A 155 17.50 10.40 -2.97
C SER A 155 17.92 10.67 -1.52
N LEU A 156 17.03 11.25 -0.73
CA LEU A 156 17.23 11.49 0.70
C LEU A 156 17.13 10.17 1.45
N ASN A 157 18.10 9.88 2.30
CA ASN A 157 18.09 8.72 3.19
C ASN A 157 18.62 9.14 4.55
N THR A 158 17.83 9.04 5.60
CA THR A 158 18.28 9.34 6.96
C THR A 158 18.45 8.07 7.78
N ARG A 159 19.33 8.14 8.80
CA ARG A 159 19.45 7.06 9.78
C ARG A 159 18.11 6.79 10.46
N ARG A 160 17.38 7.83 10.84
CA ARG A 160 16.07 7.73 11.49
C ARG A 160 15.06 7.01 10.60
N GLY A 161 14.95 7.42 9.32
CA GLY A 161 14.02 6.80 8.35
C GLY A 161 14.32 5.32 8.13
N ALA A 162 15.58 4.99 7.85
CA ALA A 162 16.00 3.61 7.66
C ALA A 162 15.78 2.76 8.93
N GLU A 163 16.15 3.27 10.12
CA GLU A 163 16.04 2.51 11.36
C GLU A 163 14.60 2.17 11.72
N ARG A 164 13.67 3.13 11.63
CA ARG A 164 12.27 2.93 12.04
C ARG A 164 11.54 1.92 11.13
N VAL A 165 11.79 1.94 9.82
CA VAL A 165 11.20 0.97 8.90
C VAL A 165 11.82 -0.42 9.05
N ILE A 166 13.14 -0.50 9.28
CA ILE A 166 13.85 -1.75 9.55
C ILE A 166 13.34 -2.40 10.84
N ARG A 167 13.14 -1.62 11.93
CA ARG A 167 12.59 -2.13 13.20
C ARG A 167 11.18 -2.70 13.02
N ASP A 168 10.31 -2.01 12.29
CA ASP A 168 8.96 -2.51 11.99
C ASP A 168 9.04 -3.83 11.21
N ALA A 169 9.91 -3.91 10.20
CA ALA A 169 10.10 -5.12 9.40
C ALA A 169 10.60 -6.31 10.25
N PHE A 170 11.56 -6.09 11.16
CA PHE A 170 11.99 -7.13 12.10
C PHE A 170 10.87 -7.56 13.04
N ALA A 171 10.09 -6.63 13.58
CA ALA A 171 8.96 -6.94 14.46
C ALA A 171 7.88 -7.76 13.74
N ARG A 172 7.65 -7.51 12.44
CA ARG A 172 6.76 -8.32 11.60
C ARG A 172 7.34 -9.69 11.32
N ALA A 173 8.61 -9.77 10.93
CA ALA A 173 9.30 -11.04 10.68
C ALA A 173 9.29 -11.95 11.92
N ALA A 174 9.50 -11.39 13.10
CA ALA A 174 9.47 -12.14 14.36
C ALA A 174 8.11 -12.81 14.65
N LYS A 175 7.02 -12.26 14.10
CA LYS A 175 5.64 -12.80 14.27
C LYS A 175 5.25 -13.82 13.21
N ARG A 176 5.99 -13.93 12.09
CA ARG A 176 5.73 -14.89 11.03
C ARG A 176 6.45 -16.21 11.32
N ASP A 177 5.92 -17.32 10.82
CA ASP A 177 6.45 -18.66 11.09
C ASP A 177 7.88 -18.85 10.58
N ARG A 178 8.19 -18.31 9.40
CA ARG A 178 9.51 -18.46 8.76
C ARG A 178 10.59 -17.58 9.38
N LYS A 179 10.19 -16.49 10.03
CA LYS A 179 11.09 -15.56 10.76
C LYS A 179 12.31 -15.14 9.92
N LYS A 180 12.07 -14.78 8.66
CA LYS A 180 13.12 -14.36 7.74
C LYS A 180 12.89 -12.93 7.26
N LEU A 181 13.94 -12.10 7.34
CA LEU A 181 13.93 -10.72 6.84
C LEU A 181 15.04 -10.54 5.79
N THR A 182 14.66 -10.09 4.60
CA THR A 182 15.58 -9.74 3.52
C THR A 182 15.64 -8.23 3.35
N LEU A 183 16.83 -7.63 3.54
CA LEU A 183 17.08 -6.26 3.11
C LEU A 183 17.31 -6.24 1.59
N VAL A 184 16.55 -5.43 0.88
CA VAL A 184 16.77 -5.19 -0.55
C VAL A 184 17.24 -3.75 -0.76
N HIS A 185 18.39 -3.59 -1.41
CA HIS A 185 18.96 -2.28 -1.74
C HIS A 185 19.95 -2.40 -2.91
N LYS A 186 20.63 -1.33 -3.31
CA LYS A 186 21.67 -1.35 -4.35
C LYS A 186 22.99 -0.77 -3.83
N ASN A 187 23.56 -1.35 -2.76
CA ASN A 187 24.72 -0.80 -2.05
C ASN A 187 26.03 -0.78 -2.84
N ASN A 188 26.12 -1.53 -3.93
CA ASN A 188 27.27 -1.50 -4.84
C ASN A 188 27.27 -0.30 -5.81
N VAL A 189 26.13 0.41 -5.95
CA VAL A 189 25.97 1.62 -6.77
C VAL A 189 25.64 2.82 -5.88
N LEU A 190 24.59 2.73 -5.07
CA LEU A 190 24.20 3.73 -4.11
C LEU A 190 25.02 3.57 -2.81
N THR A 191 26.33 3.74 -2.91
CA THR A 191 27.27 3.34 -1.85
C THR A 191 27.05 4.05 -0.52
N ARG A 192 26.61 5.32 -0.54
CA ARG A 192 26.37 6.11 0.69
C ARG A 192 25.07 5.68 1.36
N ALA A 193 23.94 5.71 0.65
CA ALA A 193 22.66 5.27 1.15
C ALA A 193 22.70 3.78 1.52
N GLY A 194 23.23 2.94 0.63
CA GLY A 194 23.35 1.49 0.87
C GLY A 194 24.21 1.14 2.09
N SER A 195 25.29 1.90 2.35
CA SER A 195 26.09 1.73 3.56
C SER A 195 25.29 2.09 4.81
N LEU A 196 24.52 3.17 4.78
CA LEU A 196 23.63 3.58 5.89
C LEU A 196 22.59 2.49 6.17
N TRP A 197 21.88 2.03 5.14
CA TRP A 197 20.87 0.98 5.27
C TRP A 197 21.45 -0.32 5.80
N THR A 198 22.58 -0.79 5.24
CA THR A 198 23.21 -2.07 5.63
C THR A 198 23.71 -2.03 7.07
N ARG A 199 24.36 -0.94 7.48
CA ARG A 199 24.83 -0.81 8.89
C ARG A 199 23.66 -0.77 9.85
N THR A 200 22.62 0.02 9.54
CA THR A 200 21.41 0.12 10.36
C THR A 200 20.73 -1.23 10.49
N PHE A 201 20.58 -1.96 9.39
CA PHE A 201 19.99 -3.29 9.37
C PHE A 201 20.76 -4.27 10.26
N ASN A 202 22.10 -4.31 10.13
CA ASN A 202 22.94 -5.19 10.93
C ASN A 202 22.96 -4.83 12.42
N GLU A 203 22.79 -3.57 12.76
CA GLU A 203 22.70 -3.13 14.16
C GLU A 203 21.37 -3.55 14.77
N VAL A 204 20.24 -3.31 14.08
CA VAL A 204 18.91 -3.71 14.56
C VAL A 204 18.76 -5.23 14.60
N ALA A 205 19.37 -5.98 13.68
CA ALA A 205 19.34 -7.44 13.68
C ALA A 205 19.83 -8.06 14.99
N LYS A 206 20.75 -7.43 15.69
CA LYS A 206 21.26 -7.91 16.98
C LYS A 206 20.20 -7.94 18.08
N GLU A 207 19.15 -7.14 17.94
CA GLU A 207 18.01 -7.07 18.87
C GLU A 207 16.95 -8.15 18.57
N PHE A 208 17.05 -8.80 17.42
CA PHE A 208 16.10 -9.84 16.94
C PHE A 208 16.83 -11.17 16.63
N PRO A 209 17.50 -11.82 17.59
CA PRO A 209 18.34 -12.99 17.32
C PRO A 209 17.55 -14.21 16.78
N GLY A 210 16.22 -14.20 16.90
CA GLY A 210 15.34 -15.25 16.37
C GLY A 210 14.93 -15.04 14.92
N VAL A 211 15.33 -13.93 14.27
CA VAL A 211 15.01 -13.63 12.86
C VAL A 211 16.25 -13.88 11.99
N SER A 212 16.12 -14.75 11.01
CA SER A 212 17.18 -14.96 10.01
C SER A 212 17.22 -13.80 9.03
N THR A 213 18.41 -13.36 8.65
CA THR A 213 18.60 -12.19 7.80
C THR A 213 19.26 -12.56 6.47
N ASP A 214 18.87 -11.82 5.41
CA ASP A 214 19.44 -11.95 4.08
C ASP A 214 19.61 -10.55 3.47
N TYR A 215 20.49 -10.41 2.49
CA TYR A 215 20.65 -9.20 1.69
C TYR A 215 20.63 -9.54 0.20
N LEU A 216 19.87 -8.77 -0.57
CA LEU A 216 19.87 -8.87 -2.03
C LEU A 216 20.01 -7.49 -2.68
N HIS A 217 20.73 -7.44 -3.79
CA HIS A 217 20.61 -6.31 -4.70
C HIS A 217 19.23 -6.30 -5.34
N VAL A 218 18.67 -5.12 -5.60
CA VAL A 218 17.31 -4.96 -6.12
C VAL A 218 17.08 -5.68 -7.45
N ASP A 219 18.07 -5.70 -8.34
CA ASP A 219 18.02 -6.43 -9.60
C ASP A 219 17.93 -7.95 -9.37
N ALA A 220 18.71 -8.49 -8.46
CA ALA A 220 18.62 -9.90 -8.08
C ALA A 220 17.30 -10.22 -7.39
N ALA A 221 16.81 -9.33 -6.51
CA ALA A 221 15.53 -9.49 -5.86
C ALA A 221 14.38 -9.51 -6.88
N SER A 222 14.41 -8.61 -7.90
CA SER A 222 13.44 -8.58 -8.99
C SER A 222 13.38 -9.90 -9.76
N MET A 223 14.55 -10.49 -10.08
CA MET A 223 14.64 -11.80 -10.72
C MET A 223 14.05 -12.90 -9.81
N PHE A 224 14.41 -12.90 -8.52
CA PHE A 224 13.92 -13.92 -7.58
C PHE A 224 12.43 -13.78 -7.26
N PHE A 225 11.82 -12.60 -7.33
CA PHE A 225 10.38 -12.46 -7.22
C PHE A 225 9.66 -13.26 -8.30
N VAL A 226 10.25 -13.36 -9.49
CA VAL A 226 9.68 -14.12 -10.62
C VAL A 226 10.09 -15.60 -10.60
N THR A 227 11.36 -15.91 -10.26
CA THR A 227 11.89 -17.28 -10.40
C THR A 227 11.76 -18.12 -9.13
N ASN A 228 11.81 -17.50 -7.96
CA ASN A 228 11.79 -18.17 -6.66
C ASN A 228 11.06 -17.32 -5.59
N PRO A 229 9.79 -16.90 -5.81
CA PRO A 229 9.08 -16.00 -4.89
C PRO A 229 8.91 -16.61 -3.49
N GLU A 230 8.86 -17.93 -3.37
CA GLU A 230 8.71 -18.66 -2.11
C GLU A 230 9.86 -18.46 -1.13
N ARG A 231 11.02 -17.96 -1.60
CA ARG A 231 12.18 -17.67 -0.72
C ARG A 231 11.96 -16.48 0.20
N PHE A 232 11.02 -15.59 -0.15
CA PHE A 232 10.77 -14.36 0.59
C PHE A 232 9.71 -14.56 1.67
N ASP A 233 9.93 -13.96 2.84
CA ASP A 233 8.99 -13.93 3.97
C ASP A 233 8.64 -12.48 4.32
N VAL A 234 9.64 -11.71 4.76
CA VAL A 234 9.54 -10.26 4.89
C VAL A 234 10.67 -9.62 4.12
N VAL A 235 10.34 -8.58 3.35
CA VAL A 235 11.31 -7.76 2.63
C VAL A 235 11.25 -6.35 3.21
N VAL A 236 12.41 -5.73 3.48
CA VAL A 236 12.51 -4.32 3.80
C VAL A 236 13.36 -3.62 2.76
N THR A 237 12.93 -2.42 2.33
CA THR A 237 13.60 -1.67 1.28
C THR A 237 13.28 -0.18 1.35
N ASP A 238 14.06 0.62 0.62
CA ASP A 238 13.80 2.05 0.47
C ASP A 238 12.51 2.34 -0.31
N ASN A 239 12.17 3.61 -0.42
CA ASN A 239 10.92 4.04 -1.02
C ASN A 239 10.83 3.68 -2.51
N LEU A 240 11.85 3.97 -3.31
CA LEU A 240 11.80 3.77 -4.76
C LEU A 240 11.83 2.28 -5.14
N PHE A 241 12.77 1.54 -4.58
CA PHE A 241 12.85 0.10 -4.86
C PHE A 241 11.62 -0.64 -4.35
N GLY A 242 11.06 -0.20 -3.22
CA GLY A 242 9.83 -0.74 -2.68
C GLY A 242 8.64 -0.54 -3.61
N ASP A 243 8.55 0.62 -4.27
CA ASP A 243 7.50 0.87 -5.26
C ASP A 243 7.57 -0.12 -6.43
N ILE A 244 8.74 -0.20 -7.06
CA ILE A 244 8.96 -1.06 -8.22
C ILE A 244 8.75 -2.54 -7.88
N LEU A 245 9.32 -3.00 -6.77
CA LEU A 245 9.25 -4.40 -6.36
C LEU A 245 7.83 -4.83 -6.00
N THR A 246 7.03 -3.94 -5.40
CA THR A 246 5.67 -4.29 -5.01
C THR A 246 4.71 -4.38 -6.18
N ASP A 247 4.98 -3.70 -7.30
CA ASP A 247 4.23 -3.88 -8.53
C ASP A 247 4.54 -5.24 -9.18
N ILE A 248 5.80 -5.67 -9.16
CA ILE A 248 6.18 -7.03 -9.56
C ILE A 248 5.48 -8.05 -8.66
N ALA A 249 5.50 -7.83 -7.34
CA ALA A 249 4.85 -8.70 -6.38
C ALA A 249 3.33 -8.81 -6.61
N ALA A 250 2.66 -7.70 -6.90
CA ALA A 250 1.25 -7.70 -7.26
C ALA A 250 1.00 -8.48 -8.56
N ALA A 251 1.82 -8.25 -9.59
CA ALA A 251 1.68 -8.92 -10.88
C ALA A 251 1.77 -10.45 -10.75
N ILE A 252 2.73 -10.96 -10.00
CA ILE A 252 2.90 -12.41 -9.78
C ILE A 252 1.80 -13.03 -8.91
N CYS A 253 1.08 -12.23 -8.15
CA CYS A 253 -0.02 -12.65 -7.29
C CYS A 253 -1.42 -12.49 -7.92
N GLY A 254 -1.51 -12.25 -9.21
CA GLY A 254 -2.79 -12.15 -9.94
C GLY A 254 -3.17 -10.73 -10.35
N GLY A 255 -2.32 -9.75 -10.11
CA GLY A 255 -2.48 -8.38 -10.57
C GLY A 255 -2.82 -7.37 -9.48
N ILE A 256 -2.69 -6.09 -9.83
CA ILE A 256 -2.88 -4.96 -8.91
C ILE A 256 -4.32 -4.84 -8.37
N GLY A 257 -5.32 -5.39 -9.06
CA GLY A 257 -6.71 -5.41 -8.61
C GLY A 257 -6.95 -6.28 -7.36
N LEU A 258 -5.98 -7.10 -6.97
CA LEU A 258 -6.01 -7.92 -5.75
C LEU A 258 -5.05 -7.42 -4.66
N ALA A 259 -4.27 -6.39 -4.94
CA ALA A 259 -3.19 -5.91 -4.08
C ALA A 259 -3.67 -4.77 -3.17
N ALA A 260 -3.58 -5.01 -1.87
CA ALA A 260 -3.86 -4.04 -0.82
C ALA A 260 -2.60 -3.34 -0.32
N SER A 261 -2.75 -2.17 0.26
CA SER A 261 -1.67 -1.37 0.83
C SER A 261 -2.11 -0.67 2.12
N GLY A 262 -1.17 -0.56 3.06
CA GLY A 262 -1.32 0.28 4.25
C GLY A 262 -0.18 1.28 4.35
N ASN A 263 -0.50 2.57 4.45
CA ASN A 263 0.43 3.64 4.76
C ASN A 263 0.31 3.94 6.26
N ILE A 264 1.27 3.50 7.03
CA ILE A 264 1.13 3.35 8.47
C ILE A 264 2.04 4.32 9.22
N ASN A 265 1.46 5.02 10.19
CA ASN A 265 2.17 5.64 11.29
C ASN A 265 2.04 4.75 12.53
N PRO A 266 3.03 3.90 12.86
CA PRO A 266 2.92 2.96 13.96
C PRO A 266 2.88 3.63 15.36
N THR A 267 3.20 4.92 15.44
CA THR A 267 3.16 5.65 16.72
C THR A 267 1.76 6.00 17.16
N GLY A 268 0.78 5.97 16.23
CA GLY A 268 -0.59 6.42 16.49
C GLY A 268 -0.75 7.94 16.65
N ALA A 269 0.30 8.73 16.36
CA ALA A 269 0.24 10.19 16.43
C ALA A 269 -0.67 10.80 15.35
N TYR A 270 -0.83 10.10 14.24
CA TYR A 270 -1.68 10.48 13.11
C TYR A 270 -2.43 9.26 12.56
N PRO A 271 -3.58 9.48 11.88
CA PRO A 271 -4.33 8.39 11.27
C PRO A 271 -3.51 7.68 10.19
N SER A 272 -3.44 6.36 10.25
CA SER A 272 -2.89 5.54 9.17
C SER A 272 -3.89 5.46 8.01
N MET A 273 -3.39 5.26 6.78
CA MET A 273 -4.19 5.26 5.56
C MET A 273 -4.10 3.91 4.86
N PHE A 274 -5.26 3.37 4.45
CA PHE A 274 -5.38 2.11 3.73
C PHE A 274 -5.98 2.35 2.36
N GLU A 275 -5.39 1.73 1.34
CA GLU A 275 -5.74 1.96 -0.06
C GLU A 275 -5.45 0.73 -0.92
N PRO A 276 -6.17 0.49 -2.02
CA PRO A 276 -5.73 -0.46 -3.05
C PRO A 276 -4.48 0.06 -3.75
N VAL A 277 -3.66 -0.86 -4.29
CA VAL A 277 -2.44 -0.49 -5.04
C VAL A 277 -2.77 0.05 -6.44
N HIS A 278 -3.91 -0.38 -7.03
CA HIS A 278 -4.32 0.07 -8.36
C HIS A 278 -4.63 1.57 -8.42
N GLY A 279 -4.41 2.19 -9.57
CA GLY A 279 -4.80 3.57 -9.85
C GLY A 279 -6.30 3.72 -10.18
N SER A 280 -6.63 4.87 -10.76
CA SER A 280 -8.01 5.30 -11.04
C SER A 280 -8.68 4.59 -12.22
N ALA A 281 -7.93 3.93 -13.11
CA ALA A 281 -8.42 3.21 -14.29
C ALA A 281 -9.59 3.95 -15.02
N PRO A 282 -9.34 5.16 -15.54
CA PRO A 282 -10.39 6.03 -16.08
C PRO A 282 -11.14 5.44 -17.26
N ASP A 283 -10.54 4.50 -17.96
CA ASP A 283 -11.14 3.78 -19.10
C ASP A 283 -12.32 2.88 -18.72
N ILE A 284 -12.39 2.41 -17.46
CA ILE A 284 -13.48 1.58 -16.95
C ILE A 284 -14.31 2.26 -15.85
N ALA A 285 -14.02 3.50 -15.51
CA ALA A 285 -14.75 4.28 -14.51
C ALA A 285 -16.24 4.38 -14.84
N GLY A 286 -17.12 4.18 -13.85
CA GLY A 286 -18.57 4.22 -13.99
C GLY A 286 -19.18 3.04 -14.74
N LYS A 287 -18.38 2.04 -15.16
CA LYS A 287 -18.86 0.88 -15.90
C LYS A 287 -19.19 -0.33 -15.04
N ASN A 288 -18.99 -0.24 -13.75
CA ASN A 288 -19.20 -1.36 -12.82
C ASN A 288 -18.38 -2.62 -13.16
N LEU A 289 -17.14 -2.42 -13.63
CA LEU A 289 -16.24 -3.48 -14.09
C LEU A 289 -15.02 -3.67 -13.18
N ALA A 290 -14.72 -2.72 -12.31
CA ALA A 290 -13.58 -2.77 -11.43
C ALA A 290 -13.71 -3.88 -10.38
N ASP A 291 -12.64 -4.63 -10.14
CA ASP A 291 -12.60 -5.61 -9.05
C ASP A 291 -12.39 -4.88 -7.70
N PRO A 292 -13.33 -4.95 -6.75
CA PRO A 292 -13.20 -4.27 -5.47
C PRO A 292 -12.33 -5.02 -4.45
N THR A 293 -11.78 -6.18 -4.82
CA THR A 293 -11.07 -7.08 -3.89
C THR A 293 -9.87 -6.39 -3.22
N ALA A 294 -9.09 -5.60 -3.96
CA ALA A 294 -7.95 -4.86 -3.38
C ALA A 294 -8.40 -3.88 -2.29
N THR A 295 -9.49 -3.13 -2.52
CA THR A 295 -10.06 -2.22 -1.51
C THR A 295 -10.60 -2.98 -0.30
N VAL A 296 -11.30 -4.09 -0.52
CA VAL A 296 -11.80 -4.96 0.56
C VAL A 296 -10.65 -5.53 1.39
N MET A 297 -9.55 -5.93 0.75
CA MET A 297 -8.34 -6.38 1.46
C MET A 297 -7.65 -5.23 2.20
N SER A 298 -7.70 -4.01 1.68
CA SER A 298 -7.23 -2.82 2.41
C SER A 298 -8.07 -2.55 3.65
N VAL A 299 -9.38 -2.80 3.58
CA VAL A 299 -10.28 -2.78 4.76
C VAL A 299 -9.89 -3.87 5.77
N ALA A 300 -9.53 -5.08 5.33
CA ALA A 300 -9.04 -6.13 6.22
C ALA A 300 -7.75 -5.69 6.94
N MET A 301 -6.78 -5.12 6.22
CA MET A 301 -5.56 -4.57 6.81
C MET A 301 -5.85 -3.43 7.80
N MET A 302 -6.84 -2.59 7.51
CA MET A 302 -7.30 -1.52 8.39
C MET A 302 -7.89 -2.10 9.70
N MET A 303 -8.71 -3.13 9.61
CA MET A 303 -9.29 -3.79 10.80
C MET A 303 -8.22 -4.43 11.66
N ASP A 304 -7.23 -5.10 11.07
CA ASP A 304 -6.09 -5.66 11.82
C ASP A 304 -5.29 -4.57 12.52
N HIS A 305 -4.99 -3.47 11.81
CA HIS A 305 -4.28 -2.31 12.36
C HIS A 305 -5.01 -1.68 13.56
N LEU A 306 -6.34 -1.62 13.52
CA LEU A 306 -7.18 -1.11 14.61
C LEU A 306 -7.35 -2.10 15.76
N GLY A 307 -6.73 -3.31 15.68
CA GLY A 307 -6.75 -4.33 16.71
C GLY A 307 -7.91 -5.32 16.61
N TYR A 308 -8.65 -5.34 15.49
CA TYR A 308 -9.76 -6.27 15.22
C TYR A 308 -9.30 -7.41 14.31
N ALA A 309 -8.30 -8.17 14.74
CA ALA A 309 -7.68 -9.24 13.95
C ALA A 309 -8.68 -10.34 13.54
N ASP A 310 -9.69 -10.64 14.36
CA ASP A 310 -10.73 -11.61 14.00
C ASP A 310 -11.59 -11.11 12.83
N ALA A 311 -11.96 -9.84 12.85
CA ALA A 311 -12.69 -9.19 11.76
C ALA A 311 -11.87 -9.18 10.45
N ALA A 312 -10.58 -8.90 10.55
CA ALA A 312 -9.67 -8.97 9.40
C ALA A 312 -9.64 -10.38 8.80
N ARG A 313 -9.50 -11.42 9.64
CA ARG A 313 -9.53 -12.82 9.19
C ARG A 313 -10.85 -13.24 8.56
N GLU A 314 -12.00 -12.75 9.07
CA GLU A 314 -13.31 -12.99 8.43
C GLU A 314 -13.35 -12.41 7.02
N ILE A 315 -12.89 -11.16 6.83
CA ILE A 315 -12.83 -10.52 5.50
C ILE A 315 -11.91 -11.31 4.57
N GLU A 316 -10.72 -11.69 5.03
CA GLU A 316 -9.78 -12.49 4.23
C GLU A 316 -10.36 -13.86 3.85
N ALA A 317 -11.05 -14.52 4.76
CA ALA A 317 -11.71 -15.80 4.49
C ALA A 317 -12.81 -15.65 3.45
N ALA A 318 -13.62 -14.59 3.52
CA ALA A 318 -14.66 -14.29 2.54
C ALA A 318 -14.07 -14.04 1.16
N VAL A 319 -12.98 -13.24 1.08
CA VAL A 319 -12.26 -13.00 -0.16
C VAL A 319 -11.69 -14.29 -0.75
N ASN A 320 -11.05 -15.13 0.06
CA ASN A 320 -10.50 -16.41 -0.40
C ASN A 320 -11.59 -17.35 -0.93
N ALA A 321 -12.73 -17.43 -0.24
CA ALA A 321 -13.88 -18.25 -0.67
C ALA A 321 -14.46 -17.72 -2.00
N ASP A 322 -14.59 -16.41 -2.15
CA ASP A 322 -15.08 -15.79 -3.37
C ASP A 322 -14.12 -16.01 -4.56
N LEU A 323 -12.83 -15.78 -4.37
CA LEU A 323 -11.82 -15.99 -5.42
C LEU A 323 -11.81 -17.44 -5.90
N LEU A 324 -11.91 -18.41 -4.96
CA LEU A 324 -11.98 -19.84 -5.30
C LEU A 324 -13.26 -20.18 -6.06
N ALA A 325 -14.40 -19.62 -5.66
CA ALA A 325 -15.70 -19.91 -6.27
C ALA A 325 -15.87 -19.27 -7.64
N ARG A 326 -15.33 -18.07 -7.85
CA ARG A 326 -15.47 -17.37 -9.13
C ARG A 326 -14.47 -17.85 -10.19
N GLY A 327 -13.23 -18.27 -9.81
CA GLY A 327 -12.17 -18.60 -10.77
C GLY A 327 -11.97 -17.47 -11.77
N ASP A 328 -11.96 -17.80 -13.06
CA ASP A 328 -11.76 -16.82 -14.18
C ASP A 328 -13.07 -16.12 -14.62
N LYS A 329 -14.20 -16.37 -13.94
CA LYS A 329 -15.48 -15.74 -14.34
C LYS A 329 -15.45 -14.24 -14.07
N LYS A 330 -15.69 -13.46 -15.11
CA LYS A 330 -15.86 -12.02 -14.99
C LYS A 330 -17.19 -11.72 -14.30
N ARG A 331 -17.14 -10.88 -13.27
CA ARG A 331 -18.31 -10.36 -12.58
C ARG A 331 -18.17 -8.84 -12.46
N SER A 332 -19.29 -8.16 -12.32
CA SER A 332 -19.31 -6.73 -12.07
C SER A 332 -18.82 -6.41 -10.65
N THR A 333 -18.44 -5.15 -10.41
CA THR A 333 -18.02 -4.64 -9.11
C THR A 333 -19.05 -4.95 -8.03
N THR A 334 -20.32 -4.72 -8.33
CA THR A 334 -21.43 -4.98 -7.39
C THR A 334 -21.65 -6.47 -7.14
N GLU A 335 -21.60 -7.32 -8.17
CA GLU A 335 -21.75 -8.78 -8.02
C GLU A 335 -20.64 -9.38 -7.14
N ILE A 336 -19.42 -8.86 -7.24
CA ILE A 336 -18.32 -9.27 -6.36
C ILE A 336 -18.61 -8.80 -4.93
N GLY A 337 -18.99 -7.54 -4.74
CA GLY A 337 -19.36 -7.00 -3.43
C GLY A 337 -20.49 -7.78 -2.76
N ASP A 338 -21.53 -8.14 -3.51
CA ASP A 338 -22.66 -8.93 -3.00
C ASP A 338 -22.24 -10.35 -2.61
N ALA A 339 -21.37 -10.97 -3.42
CA ALA A 339 -20.84 -12.30 -3.10
C ALA A 339 -19.99 -12.29 -1.83
N LEU A 340 -19.14 -11.27 -1.63
CA LEU A 340 -18.36 -11.09 -0.41
C LEU A 340 -19.26 -10.89 0.82
N LEU A 341 -20.31 -10.06 0.70
CA LEU A 341 -21.27 -9.87 1.77
C LEU A 341 -22.05 -11.15 2.13
N ALA A 342 -22.31 -11.99 1.15
CA ALA A 342 -22.98 -13.28 1.39
C ALA A 342 -22.11 -14.29 2.17
N GLN A 343 -20.78 -14.13 2.15
CA GLN A 343 -19.81 -14.95 2.89
C GLN A 343 -19.58 -14.44 4.33
N LEU A 344 -19.86 -13.19 4.60
CA LEU A 344 -19.76 -12.53 5.90
C LEU A 344 -21.07 -12.63 6.70
#